data_6ff91c27eb3b3b742726cb7b9c2a56a0
#
_entry.id   6ff91c27eb3b3b742726cb7b9c2a56a0
#
_cell.length_a   1.000
_cell.length_b   1.000
_cell.length_c   1.000
_cell.angle_alpha   90.00
_cell.angle_beta   90.00
_cell.angle_gamma   90.00
#
_symmetry.space_group_name_H-M   'P 1'
#
loop_
_entity.id
_entity.type
_entity.pdbx_description
1 polymer ?
#
loop_
_entity_poly.entity_id
_entity_poly.type
_entity_poly.pdbx_seq_one_letter_code
_entity_poly.pdbx_strand_id
1 'polypeptide(L)'
;MSGPSTEQLREWDRRHVWHPFTQMQEWEQDQPIVIARGEGSWLIDTDGRRYLDGVASMWTNVHGHCRFELNEALKAQVDRLEHSTLLGLASEQSIILAQRLAEITPAGLDRFFYSDNGSTAMEVAVKMAFQYQLHKGRGERSRFITFRHAYHGDTLGAVSVGGIDIYHSTFRPLLFETIQAPSPYCYRCELGCTDPGSCGMRCLDALESLMEQYGATCAGLVIEPLLQGAGGMIVQPPGFLRRVRELCDRHGLLMIVDEVATGFGRTGRMFACDHEGVVPDIMALSKGIAAGYLPIAATVTTEEVYGAFLGRYAELKTFFHGHTFTGNPLACAVALKSLDLFESDRLLEQLQPKIARLKERLAEFARLSHVGDVRQCGLAAGIELVEDKGTRRAYPWELKTGVTVCREARKLGIFSRPLGNTVVVFPPLAITPDEMELLLDGLERAIRTVTGE
;
A
#
# COMPACT_ATOMS: atom_id res chain seq x y z
N MET A 1 29.37 -28.25 5.43
CA MET A 1 28.52 -28.31 6.62
C MET A 1 27.09 -28.20 6.11
N SER A 2 26.21 -29.14 6.47
CA SER A 2 24.77 -29.02 6.19
C SER A 2 24.24 -27.81 6.98
N GLY A 3 23.42 -26.95 6.36
CA GLY A 3 22.78 -25.84 7.05
C GLY A 3 21.85 -26.31 8.19
N PRO A 4 21.27 -25.39 8.98
CA PRO A 4 20.37 -25.74 10.06
C PRO A 4 19.13 -26.47 9.53
N SER A 5 18.60 -27.41 10.32
CA SER A 5 17.33 -28.08 9.99
C SER A 5 16.13 -27.12 10.13
N THR A 6 15.01 -27.45 9.49
CA THR A 6 13.74 -26.67 9.64
C THR A 6 13.37 -26.50 11.12
N GLU A 7 13.52 -27.55 11.94
CA GLU A 7 13.19 -27.48 13.36
C GLU A 7 14.12 -26.57 14.16
N GLN A 8 15.42 -26.57 13.83
CA GLN A 8 16.38 -25.62 14.41
C GLN A 8 16.04 -24.19 14.04
N LEU A 9 15.63 -23.93 12.78
CA LEU A 9 15.19 -22.60 12.33
C LEU A 9 13.95 -22.13 13.07
N ARG A 10 12.94 -23.01 13.27
CA ARG A 10 11.75 -22.73 14.07
C ARG A 10 12.04 -22.45 15.52
N GLU A 11 13.01 -23.19 16.12
CA GLU A 11 13.44 -22.92 17.50
C GLU A 11 14.10 -21.54 17.63
N TRP A 12 15.00 -21.19 16.69
CA TRP A 12 15.67 -19.90 16.70
C TRP A 12 14.70 -18.75 16.42
N ASP A 13 13.74 -18.93 15.53
CA ASP A 13 12.68 -17.98 15.25
C ASP A 13 11.89 -17.65 16.52
N ARG A 14 11.37 -18.65 17.23
CA ARG A 14 10.65 -18.46 18.50
C ARG A 14 11.47 -17.76 19.58
N ARG A 15 12.79 -17.98 19.60
CA ARG A 15 13.68 -17.41 20.61
C ARG A 15 14.11 -15.99 20.32
N HIS A 16 14.24 -15.62 19.05
CA HIS A 16 15.01 -14.43 18.67
C HIS A 16 14.27 -13.47 17.76
N VAL A 17 13.17 -13.87 17.10
CA VAL A 17 12.47 -13.03 16.13
C VAL A 17 11.12 -12.57 16.67
N TRP A 18 10.94 -11.25 16.70
CA TRP A 18 9.64 -10.65 17.01
C TRP A 18 8.92 -10.30 15.71
N HIS A 19 7.81 -10.99 15.43
CA HIS A 19 7.06 -10.83 14.18
C HIS A 19 6.14 -9.60 14.20
N PRO A 20 6.09 -8.82 13.08
CA PRO A 20 5.20 -7.67 12.97
C PRO A 20 3.72 -8.09 12.96
N PHE A 21 2.85 -7.30 13.57
CA PHE A 21 1.39 -7.52 13.63
C PHE A 21 0.97 -8.92 14.11
N THR A 22 1.75 -9.51 15.00
CA THR A 22 1.60 -10.91 15.44
C THR A 22 1.40 -10.99 16.94
N GLN A 23 0.38 -11.75 17.38
CA GLN A 23 0.25 -12.14 18.79
C GLN A 23 1.28 -13.24 19.07
N MET A 24 2.40 -12.83 19.70
CA MET A 24 3.57 -13.71 19.85
C MET A 24 3.29 -14.96 20.68
N GLN A 25 2.43 -14.89 21.70
CA GLN A 25 2.04 -16.08 22.49
C GLN A 25 1.41 -17.19 21.61
N GLU A 26 0.64 -16.81 20.59
CA GLU A 26 0.07 -17.76 19.62
C GLU A 26 1.11 -18.24 18.61
N TRP A 27 2.01 -17.34 18.21
CA TRP A 27 3.11 -17.68 17.30
C TRP A 27 4.04 -18.75 17.90
N GLU A 28 4.37 -18.61 19.17
CA GLU A 28 5.21 -19.59 19.89
C GLU A 28 4.60 -21.00 19.93
N GLN A 29 3.27 -21.11 19.84
CA GLN A 29 2.53 -22.37 19.81
C GLN A 29 2.27 -22.91 18.41
N ASP A 30 2.50 -22.09 17.36
CA ASP A 30 2.27 -22.47 15.97
C ASP A 30 3.51 -23.15 15.36
N GLN A 31 3.31 -23.76 14.20
CA GLN A 31 4.37 -24.34 13.36
C GLN A 31 4.62 -23.37 12.19
N PRO A 32 5.49 -22.37 12.32
CA PRO A 32 5.69 -21.38 11.26
C PRO A 32 6.25 -22.02 9.99
N ILE A 33 5.76 -21.54 8.85
CA ILE A 33 6.33 -21.86 7.54
C ILE A 33 7.64 -21.07 7.40
N VAL A 34 8.75 -21.77 7.24
CA VAL A 34 10.07 -21.15 7.06
C VAL A 34 10.38 -21.10 5.56
N ILE A 35 10.28 -19.92 4.94
CA ILE A 35 10.54 -19.77 3.51
C ILE A 35 12.04 -19.76 3.24
N ALA A 36 12.46 -20.59 2.29
CA ALA A 36 13.86 -20.73 1.89
C ALA A 36 14.17 -20.08 0.53
N ARG A 37 13.20 -20.05 -0.38
CA ARG A 37 13.37 -19.49 -1.73
C ARG A 37 12.04 -19.07 -2.35
N GLY A 38 12.13 -18.32 -3.46
CA GLY A 38 10.99 -17.95 -4.28
C GLY A 38 11.25 -18.22 -5.76
N GLU A 39 10.18 -18.39 -6.55
CA GLU A 39 10.25 -18.61 -7.99
C GLU A 39 8.94 -18.17 -8.64
N GLY A 40 8.96 -17.16 -9.51
CA GLY A 40 7.74 -16.61 -10.11
C GLY A 40 6.76 -16.17 -9.04
N SER A 41 5.53 -16.69 -9.06
CA SER A 41 4.50 -16.37 -8.05
C SER A 41 4.56 -17.29 -6.81
N TRP A 42 5.61 -18.10 -6.65
CA TRP A 42 5.67 -19.14 -5.63
C TRP A 42 6.73 -18.86 -4.56
N LEU A 43 6.34 -19.11 -3.32
CA LEU A 43 7.23 -19.25 -2.16
C LEU A 43 7.46 -20.72 -1.87
N ILE A 44 8.67 -21.07 -1.48
CA ILE A 44 9.07 -22.47 -1.22
C ILE A 44 9.71 -22.54 0.15
N ASP A 45 9.17 -23.38 1.02
CA ASP A 45 9.67 -23.56 2.37
C ASP A 45 10.92 -24.47 2.44
N THR A 46 11.48 -24.55 3.63
CA THR A 46 12.66 -25.41 3.92
C THR A 46 12.40 -26.90 3.79
N ASP A 47 11.12 -27.33 3.77
CA ASP A 47 10.70 -28.71 3.55
C ASP A 47 10.38 -28.98 2.06
N GLY A 48 10.55 -27.97 1.18
CA GLY A 48 10.31 -28.05 -0.26
C GLY A 48 8.84 -27.89 -0.69
N ARG A 49 7.94 -27.55 0.24
CA ARG A 49 6.54 -27.29 -0.10
C ARG A 49 6.40 -25.93 -0.78
N ARG A 50 5.50 -25.88 -1.76
CA ARG A 50 5.24 -24.66 -2.53
C ARG A 50 3.95 -23.98 -2.06
N TYR A 51 3.99 -22.66 -2.00
CA TYR A 51 2.84 -21.81 -1.68
C TYR A 51 2.72 -20.70 -2.71
N LEU A 52 1.59 -20.64 -3.39
CA LEU A 52 1.29 -19.54 -4.31
C LEU A 52 1.09 -18.26 -3.49
N ASP A 53 1.86 -17.21 -3.82
CA ASP A 53 1.90 -15.96 -3.08
C ASP A 53 0.70 -15.06 -3.43
N GLY A 54 -0.44 -15.28 -2.78
CA GLY A 54 -1.68 -14.55 -3.01
C GLY A 54 -1.70 -13.11 -2.48
N VAL A 55 -0.60 -12.65 -1.84
CA VAL A 55 -0.49 -11.29 -1.27
C VAL A 55 0.79 -10.57 -1.68
N ALA A 56 1.49 -11.05 -2.73
CA ALA A 56 2.71 -10.44 -3.28
C ALA A 56 3.72 -10.08 -2.17
N SER A 57 3.91 -11.01 -1.21
CA SER A 57 4.82 -10.84 -0.05
C SER A 57 4.66 -9.47 0.62
N MET A 58 3.46 -9.13 1.04
CA MET A 58 3.04 -7.85 1.62
C MET A 58 2.93 -6.72 0.59
N TRP A 59 2.31 -7.03 -0.58
CA TRP A 59 1.94 -6.05 -1.62
C TRP A 59 3.11 -5.41 -2.35
N THR A 60 4.28 -6.05 -2.35
CA THR A 60 5.51 -5.49 -2.91
C THR A 60 5.92 -6.13 -4.23
N ASN A 61 5.67 -7.43 -4.43
CA ASN A 61 6.15 -8.16 -5.58
C ASN A 61 5.35 -7.82 -6.85
N VAL A 62 6.07 -7.39 -7.89
CA VAL A 62 5.51 -7.01 -9.20
C VAL A 62 5.79 -8.09 -10.24
N HIS A 63 7.07 -8.38 -10.50
CA HIS A 63 7.54 -9.21 -11.61
C HIS A 63 7.74 -10.68 -11.27
N GLY A 64 7.31 -11.11 -10.07
CA GLY A 64 7.58 -12.43 -9.53
C GLY A 64 8.90 -12.53 -8.74
N HIS A 65 9.02 -13.61 -7.95
CA HIS A 65 10.21 -13.86 -7.15
C HIS A 65 11.39 -14.28 -8.02
N CYS A 66 12.58 -13.86 -7.66
CA CYS A 66 13.84 -14.23 -8.30
C CYS A 66 13.88 -13.97 -9.82
N ARG A 67 13.26 -12.89 -10.28
CA ARG A 67 13.29 -12.48 -11.68
C ARG A 67 14.73 -12.27 -12.13
N PHE A 68 15.16 -12.98 -13.18
CA PHE A 68 16.54 -13.01 -13.63
C PHE A 68 17.12 -11.63 -13.90
N GLU A 69 16.40 -10.77 -14.63
CA GLU A 69 16.86 -9.44 -15.02
C GLU A 69 17.04 -8.50 -13.82
N LEU A 70 16.19 -8.60 -12.79
CA LEU A 70 16.34 -7.84 -11.57
C LEU A 70 17.53 -8.32 -10.73
N ASN A 71 17.74 -9.66 -10.68
CA ASN A 71 18.90 -10.23 -10.01
C ASN A 71 20.21 -9.76 -10.66
N GLU A 72 20.28 -9.76 -11.98
CA GLU A 72 21.49 -9.33 -12.72
C GLU A 72 21.74 -7.82 -12.56
N ALA A 73 20.69 -7.00 -12.57
CA ALA A 73 20.84 -5.56 -12.32
C ALA A 73 21.41 -5.27 -10.92
N LEU A 74 20.93 -6.01 -9.90
CA LEU A 74 21.45 -5.89 -8.54
C LEU A 74 22.92 -6.31 -8.45
N LYS A 75 23.29 -7.48 -9.01
CA LYS A 75 24.68 -7.97 -9.03
C LYS A 75 25.62 -6.98 -9.72
N ALA A 76 25.23 -6.50 -10.90
CA ALA A 76 26.04 -5.52 -11.64
C ALA A 76 26.25 -4.22 -10.85
N GLN A 77 25.26 -3.77 -10.09
CA GLN A 77 25.41 -2.57 -9.26
C GLN A 77 26.27 -2.82 -8.03
N VAL A 78 26.21 -4.01 -7.41
CA VAL A 78 27.11 -4.40 -6.29
C VAL A 78 28.59 -4.29 -6.72
N ASP A 79 28.91 -4.69 -7.94
CA ASP A 79 30.29 -4.64 -8.47
C ASP A 79 30.76 -3.20 -8.78
N ARG A 80 29.86 -2.21 -8.77
CA ARG A 80 30.17 -0.80 -9.06
C ARG A 80 30.20 0.08 -7.81
N LEU A 81 29.12 0.06 -7.05
CA LEU A 81 28.92 0.88 -5.84
C LEU A 81 27.71 0.39 -5.06
N GLU A 82 27.91 -0.07 -3.86
CA GLU A 82 26.88 -0.55 -2.94
C GLU A 82 26.11 0.58 -2.26
N HIS A 83 26.84 1.64 -1.85
CA HIS A 83 26.26 2.81 -1.20
C HIS A 83 27.12 4.05 -1.37
N SER A 84 26.46 5.20 -1.49
CA SER A 84 27.01 6.54 -1.31
C SER A 84 25.91 7.47 -0.82
N THR A 85 26.25 8.48 -0.02
CA THR A 85 25.30 9.44 0.51
C THR A 85 24.86 10.46 -0.55
N LEU A 86 23.62 10.92 -0.47
CA LEU A 86 23.14 12.12 -1.18
C LEU A 86 23.38 13.42 -0.39
N LEU A 87 23.96 13.35 0.81
CA LEU A 87 24.31 14.52 1.59
C LEU A 87 25.64 15.11 1.08
N GLY A 88 25.54 16.11 0.23
CA GLY A 88 26.67 16.79 -0.39
C GLY A 88 27.28 16.07 -1.61
N LEU A 89 26.77 14.89 -1.96
CA LEU A 89 27.13 14.14 -3.15
C LEU A 89 25.87 13.81 -3.96
N ALA A 90 26.05 13.29 -5.17
CA ALA A 90 25.00 12.75 -6.00
C ALA A 90 25.39 11.37 -6.52
N SER A 91 24.41 10.51 -6.76
CA SER A 91 24.60 9.15 -7.27
C SER A 91 24.00 9.03 -8.66
N GLU A 92 24.73 8.43 -9.60
CA GLU A 92 24.27 8.20 -10.97
C GLU A 92 22.90 7.52 -11.00
N GLN A 93 22.74 6.43 -10.25
CA GLN A 93 21.51 5.63 -10.26
C GLN A 93 20.30 6.39 -9.71
N SER A 94 20.48 7.19 -8.66
CA SER A 94 19.40 7.99 -8.10
C SER A 94 18.94 9.11 -9.03
N ILE A 95 19.89 9.72 -9.79
CA ILE A 95 19.58 10.77 -10.77
C ILE A 95 18.79 10.16 -11.94
N ILE A 96 19.25 9.03 -12.49
CA ILE A 96 18.58 8.37 -13.62
C ILE A 96 17.18 7.89 -13.17
N LEU A 97 17.05 7.35 -11.97
CA LEU A 97 15.75 6.92 -11.44
C LEU A 97 14.78 8.11 -11.31
N ALA A 98 15.24 9.27 -10.80
CA ALA A 98 14.41 10.46 -10.72
C ALA A 98 13.90 10.91 -12.11
N GLN A 99 14.79 10.90 -13.12
CA GLN A 99 14.41 11.21 -14.50
C GLN A 99 13.36 10.24 -15.05
N ARG A 100 13.58 8.93 -14.89
CA ARG A 100 12.64 7.89 -15.36
C ARG A 100 11.29 7.95 -14.62
N LEU A 101 11.30 8.26 -13.33
CA LEU A 101 10.06 8.45 -12.57
C LEU A 101 9.29 9.70 -13.04
N ALA A 102 9.99 10.81 -13.36
CA ALA A 102 9.35 12.02 -13.86
C ALA A 102 8.63 11.81 -15.22
N GLU A 103 9.07 10.82 -16.00
CA GLU A 103 8.44 10.46 -17.29
C GLU A 103 7.10 9.73 -17.11
N ILE A 104 6.87 9.11 -15.96
CA ILE A 104 5.69 8.27 -15.70
C ILE A 104 4.75 8.83 -14.63
N THR A 105 5.23 9.72 -13.75
CA THR A 105 4.39 10.38 -12.75
C THR A 105 3.41 11.38 -13.40
N PRO A 106 2.27 11.68 -12.76
CA PRO A 106 1.38 12.74 -13.24
C PRO A 106 2.13 14.05 -13.52
N ALA A 107 1.81 14.71 -14.62
CA ALA A 107 2.53 15.88 -15.11
C ALA A 107 2.67 16.97 -14.05
N GLY A 108 3.89 17.47 -13.84
CA GLY A 108 4.22 18.48 -12.84
C GLY A 108 4.68 17.91 -11.49
N LEU A 109 4.65 16.59 -11.31
CA LEU A 109 5.28 15.90 -10.17
C LEU A 109 6.68 15.41 -10.59
N ASP A 110 7.69 16.26 -10.45
CA ASP A 110 9.04 16.05 -10.99
C ASP A 110 10.16 16.33 -9.99
N ARG A 111 9.84 16.56 -8.71
CA ARG A 111 10.79 16.75 -7.62
C ARG A 111 10.76 15.59 -6.65
N PHE A 112 11.83 14.81 -6.58
CA PHE A 112 11.92 13.53 -5.86
C PHE A 112 12.77 13.65 -4.62
N PHE A 113 12.22 13.26 -3.48
CA PHE A 113 12.95 13.08 -2.24
C PHE A 113 12.91 11.59 -1.87
N TYR A 114 14.06 10.93 -1.89
CA TYR A 114 14.15 9.51 -1.58
C TYR A 114 14.16 9.22 -0.08
N SER A 115 13.55 8.10 0.30
CA SER A 115 13.56 7.52 1.64
C SER A 115 13.56 5.99 1.56
N ASP A 116 13.33 5.28 2.69
CA ASP A 116 13.59 3.84 2.75
C ASP A 116 12.34 2.98 2.54
N ASN A 117 11.14 3.46 2.91
CA ASN A 117 9.89 2.70 2.83
C ASN A 117 8.68 3.65 2.80
N GLY A 118 7.46 3.08 2.64
CA GLY A 118 6.23 3.86 2.55
C GLY A 118 5.96 4.77 3.75
N SER A 119 6.19 4.26 4.97
CA SER A 119 6.01 5.08 6.18
C SER A 119 6.92 6.30 6.18
N THR A 120 8.18 6.13 5.80
CA THR A 120 9.14 7.24 5.73
C THR A 120 8.83 8.21 4.58
N ALA A 121 8.28 7.73 3.46
CA ALA A 121 7.78 8.64 2.41
C ALA A 121 6.61 9.50 2.91
N MET A 122 5.72 8.93 3.72
CA MET A 122 4.62 9.68 4.32
C MET A 122 5.10 10.65 5.40
N GLU A 123 6.09 10.30 6.22
CA GLU A 123 6.75 11.24 7.14
C GLU A 123 7.31 12.45 6.40
N VAL A 124 8.00 12.21 5.27
CA VAL A 124 8.53 13.27 4.41
C VAL A 124 7.40 14.13 3.86
N ALA A 125 6.33 13.53 3.33
CA ALA A 125 5.19 14.24 2.76
C ALA A 125 4.49 15.15 3.77
N VAL A 126 4.21 14.64 4.97
CA VAL A 126 3.59 15.42 6.07
C VAL A 126 4.48 16.60 6.48
N LYS A 127 5.79 16.34 6.67
CA LYS A 127 6.76 17.39 7.03
C LYS A 127 6.92 18.44 5.93
N MET A 128 6.98 18.01 4.66
CA MET A 128 7.03 18.93 3.51
C MET A 128 5.80 19.83 3.46
N ALA A 129 4.60 19.26 3.59
CA ALA A 129 3.37 20.02 3.56
C ALA A 129 3.29 21.04 4.68
N PHE A 130 3.65 20.67 5.90
CA PHE A 130 3.70 21.58 7.03
C PHE A 130 4.72 22.72 6.81
N GLN A 131 5.97 22.38 6.45
CA GLN A 131 7.03 23.36 6.26
C GLN A 131 6.76 24.29 5.06
N TYR A 132 6.12 23.76 3.99
CA TYR A 132 5.62 24.58 2.88
C TYR A 132 4.65 25.66 3.37
N GLN A 133 3.66 25.33 4.22
CA GLN A 133 2.73 26.30 4.77
C GLN A 133 3.45 27.35 5.62
N LEU A 134 4.41 26.92 6.44
CA LEU A 134 5.24 27.81 7.24
C LEU A 134 6.02 28.80 6.34
N HIS A 135 6.64 28.33 5.27
CA HIS A 135 7.39 29.19 4.34
C HIS A 135 6.50 30.14 3.54
N LYS A 136 5.22 29.80 3.37
CA LYS A 136 4.20 30.69 2.76
C LYS A 136 3.59 31.68 3.76
N GLY A 137 4.10 31.73 5.02
CA GLY A 137 3.59 32.61 6.05
C GLY A 137 2.24 32.20 6.66
N ARG A 138 1.89 30.92 6.57
CA ARG A 138 0.64 30.32 7.04
C ARG A 138 0.92 29.28 8.13
N GLY A 139 1.69 29.64 9.16
CA GLY A 139 2.13 28.76 10.24
C GLY A 139 0.98 28.21 11.11
N GLU A 140 -0.20 28.79 11.05
CA GLU A 140 -1.42 28.29 11.68
C GLU A 140 -1.93 26.99 11.03
N ARG A 141 -1.54 26.70 9.78
CA ARG A 141 -1.88 25.47 9.05
C ARG A 141 -0.96 24.32 9.47
N SER A 142 -1.26 23.70 10.62
CA SER A 142 -0.43 22.62 11.19
C SER A 142 -1.14 21.27 11.32
N ARG A 143 -2.44 21.21 11.03
CA ARG A 143 -3.25 19.99 11.07
C ARG A 143 -3.34 19.35 9.69
N PHE A 144 -3.83 18.11 9.68
CA PHE A 144 -4.13 17.36 8.45
C PHE A 144 -5.54 16.78 8.50
N ILE A 145 -6.22 16.80 7.35
CA ILE A 145 -7.45 16.04 7.15
C ILE A 145 -7.05 14.66 6.63
N THR A 146 -7.62 13.61 7.20
CA THR A 146 -7.41 12.21 6.81
C THR A 146 -8.74 11.45 6.82
N PHE A 147 -8.74 10.18 6.46
CA PHE A 147 -9.95 9.37 6.42
C PHE A 147 -9.93 8.27 7.49
N ARG A 148 -11.09 7.92 8.03
CA ARG A 148 -11.24 6.69 8.81
C ARG A 148 -10.83 5.49 7.96
N HIS A 149 -10.31 4.45 8.59
CA HIS A 149 -9.77 3.25 7.97
C HIS A 149 -8.54 3.49 7.06
N ALA A 150 -7.98 4.70 7.01
CA ALA A 150 -6.75 4.96 6.29
C ALA A 150 -5.53 4.36 7.00
N TYR A 151 -4.55 3.91 6.19
CA TYR A 151 -3.27 3.42 6.69
C TYR A 151 -2.12 3.97 5.85
N HIS A 152 -1.17 4.61 6.51
CA HIS A 152 -0.05 5.28 5.85
C HIS A 152 1.32 4.79 6.37
N GLY A 153 1.33 3.77 7.22
CA GLY A 153 2.54 3.22 7.84
C GLY A 153 2.53 3.28 9.36
N ASP A 154 3.61 2.84 9.99
CA ASP A 154 3.69 2.61 11.42
C ASP A 154 4.68 3.54 12.17
N THR A 155 5.28 4.52 11.48
CA THR A 155 5.99 5.61 12.15
C THR A 155 4.99 6.60 12.76
N LEU A 156 5.38 7.34 13.81
CA LEU A 156 4.43 8.17 14.56
C LEU A 156 3.69 9.20 13.70
N GLY A 157 4.35 9.82 12.72
CA GLY A 157 3.69 10.74 11.81
C GLY A 157 2.74 10.03 10.85
N ALA A 158 3.13 8.90 10.29
CA ALA A 158 2.26 8.08 9.44
C ALA A 158 1.04 7.54 10.21
N VAL A 159 1.22 7.08 11.45
CA VAL A 159 0.11 6.66 12.34
C VAL A 159 -0.80 7.83 12.67
N SER A 160 -0.26 9.05 12.88
CA SER A 160 -1.07 10.24 13.17
C SER A 160 -2.05 10.58 12.07
N VAL A 161 -1.68 10.37 10.80
CA VAL A 161 -2.57 10.56 9.64
C VAL A 161 -3.34 9.29 9.26
N GLY A 162 -3.17 8.18 9.98
CA GLY A 162 -3.94 6.95 9.84
C GLY A 162 -5.29 6.99 10.55
N GLY A 163 -6.16 6.01 10.28
CA GLY A 163 -7.52 5.95 10.81
C GLY A 163 -8.00 4.55 11.19
N ILE A 164 -7.10 3.58 11.44
CA ILE A 164 -7.44 2.21 11.84
C ILE A 164 -7.26 2.07 13.35
N ASP A 165 -8.35 2.17 14.10
CA ASP A 165 -8.32 2.20 15.56
C ASP A 165 -7.60 0.99 16.19
N ILE A 166 -7.81 -0.22 15.66
CA ILE A 166 -7.18 -1.43 16.21
C ILE A 166 -5.65 -1.41 16.13
N TYR A 167 -5.07 -0.65 15.21
CA TYR A 167 -3.61 -0.50 15.06
C TYR A 167 -3.09 0.71 15.81
N HIS A 168 -3.89 1.78 15.91
CA HIS A 168 -3.40 3.11 16.26
C HIS A 168 -3.80 3.56 17.67
N SER A 169 -4.89 3.02 18.25
CA SER A 169 -5.45 3.51 19.53
C SER A 169 -4.46 3.46 20.69
N THR A 170 -3.61 2.45 20.76
CA THR A 170 -2.58 2.31 21.80
C THR A 170 -1.56 3.45 21.76
N PHE A 171 -1.30 4.01 20.57
CA PHE A 171 -0.29 5.04 20.37
C PHE A 171 -0.85 6.47 20.43
N ARG A 172 -2.17 6.66 20.60
CA ARG A 172 -2.81 8.00 20.64
C ARG A 172 -2.08 9.05 21.48
N PRO A 173 -1.55 8.73 22.68
CA PRO A 173 -0.83 9.73 23.47
C PRO A 173 0.46 10.29 22.83
N LEU A 174 0.97 9.63 21.80
CA LEU A 174 2.20 10.00 21.08
C LEU A 174 1.91 10.71 19.75
N LEU A 175 0.64 10.77 19.32
CA LEU A 175 0.27 11.24 17.99
C LEU A 175 -0.10 12.73 18.00
N PHE A 176 0.14 13.41 16.90
CA PHE A 176 -0.41 14.75 16.69
C PHE A 176 -1.87 14.68 16.22
N GLU A 177 -2.61 15.75 16.48
CA GLU A 177 -4.04 15.85 16.17
C GLU A 177 -4.30 15.92 14.66
N THR A 178 -5.25 15.12 14.18
CA THR A 178 -5.77 15.13 12.81
C THR A 178 -7.29 15.23 12.79
N ILE A 179 -7.85 15.64 11.65
CA ILE A 179 -9.29 15.73 11.41
C ILE A 179 -9.70 14.54 10.54
N GLN A 180 -10.49 13.62 11.10
CA GLN A 180 -10.89 12.41 10.41
C GLN A 180 -12.22 12.58 9.68
N ALA A 181 -12.20 12.49 8.36
CA ALA A 181 -13.38 12.39 7.52
C ALA A 181 -13.91 10.95 7.46
N PRO A 182 -15.22 10.76 7.21
CA PRO A 182 -15.78 9.42 6.99
C PRO A 182 -15.10 8.72 5.81
N SER A 183 -14.82 7.41 5.97
CA SER A 183 -14.35 6.58 4.87
C SER A 183 -15.45 6.41 3.79
N PRO A 184 -15.11 6.34 2.49
CA PRO A 184 -16.04 6.00 1.43
C PRO A 184 -16.40 4.49 1.41
N TYR A 185 -16.61 3.90 2.56
CA TYR A 185 -16.90 2.47 2.73
C TYR A 185 -18.40 2.19 2.54
N CYS A 186 -18.83 2.03 1.29
CA CYS A 186 -20.25 1.92 0.96
C CYS A 186 -20.94 0.71 1.61
N TYR A 187 -20.27 -0.45 1.71
CA TYR A 187 -20.87 -1.64 2.32
C TYR A 187 -21.16 -1.47 3.82
N ARG A 188 -20.28 -0.74 4.55
CA ARG A 188 -20.46 -0.40 5.98
C ARG A 188 -20.42 1.11 6.16
N CYS A 189 -21.35 1.80 5.47
CA CYS A 189 -21.38 3.26 5.45
C CYS A 189 -21.68 3.83 6.84
N GLU A 190 -20.75 4.60 7.40
CA GLU A 190 -20.87 5.28 8.70
C GLU A 190 -21.98 6.34 8.72
N LEU A 191 -22.36 6.84 7.54
CA LEU A 191 -23.43 7.83 7.36
C LEU A 191 -24.82 7.19 7.16
N GLY A 192 -24.91 5.87 7.36
CA GLY A 192 -26.17 5.13 7.30
C GLY A 192 -26.73 4.95 5.88
N CYS A 193 -25.92 5.16 4.84
CA CYS A 193 -26.35 4.86 3.46
C CYS A 193 -26.36 3.36 3.22
N THR A 194 -27.49 2.83 2.76
CA THR A 194 -27.68 1.41 2.44
C THR A 194 -27.55 1.10 0.96
N ASP A 195 -27.71 2.10 0.11
CA ASP A 195 -27.60 1.98 -1.35
C ASP A 195 -26.60 3.00 -1.92
N PRO A 196 -25.42 2.53 -2.40
CA PRO A 196 -24.42 3.40 -3.01
C PRO A 196 -24.91 4.18 -4.24
N GLY A 197 -25.87 3.60 -4.99
CA GLY A 197 -26.40 4.22 -6.21
C GLY A 197 -27.23 5.48 -5.96
N SER A 198 -27.91 5.55 -4.81
CA SER A 198 -28.74 6.70 -4.41
C SER A 198 -28.10 7.62 -3.39
N CYS A 199 -26.93 7.25 -2.87
CA CYS A 199 -26.24 7.95 -1.79
C CYS A 199 -25.73 9.36 -2.18
N GLY A 200 -25.43 9.60 -3.47
CA GLY A 200 -24.85 10.87 -3.93
C GLY A 200 -23.48 11.23 -3.33
N MET A 201 -22.77 10.24 -2.78
CA MET A 201 -21.48 10.42 -2.11
C MET A 201 -21.54 11.36 -0.87
N ARG A 202 -22.49 11.19 0.01
CA ARG A 202 -22.65 11.97 1.26
C ARG A 202 -21.37 12.07 2.11
N CYS A 203 -20.44 11.12 1.93
CA CYS A 203 -19.11 11.20 2.53
C CYS A 203 -18.27 12.38 2.00
N LEU A 204 -18.51 12.85 0.76
CA LEU A 204 -17.91 14.09 0.24
C LEU A 204 -18.54 15.34 0.86
N ASP A 205 -19.85 15.35 1.06
CA ASP A 205 -20.53 16.47 1.73
C ASP A 205 -20.01 16.64 3.16
N ALA A 206 -19.82 15.50 3.85
CA ALA A 206 -19.22 15.49 5.19
C ALA A 206 -17.76 15.97 5.17
N LEU A 207 -16.97 15.59 4.16
CA LEU A 207 -15.60 16.06 3.97
C LEU A 207 -15.58 17.58 3.71
N GLU A 208 -16.44 18.09 2.82
CA GLU A 208 -16.54 19.52 2.52
C GLU A 208 -16.89 20.33 3.77
N SER A 209 -17.85 19.88 4.58
CA SER A 209 -18.20 20.52 5.86
C SER A 209 -17.01 20.56 6.83
N LEU A 210 -16.18 19.50 6.88
CA LEU A 210 -14.94 19.51 7.69
C LEU A 210 -13.90 20.50 7.14
N MET A 211 -13.78 20.62 5.80
CA MET A 211 -12.89 21.59 5.17
C MET A 211 -13.35 23.03 5.41
N GLU A 212 -14.65 23.30 5.38
CA GLU A 212 -15.21 24.61 5.74
C GLU A 212 -14.91 24.99 7.19
N GLN A 213 -15.05 24.02 8.09
CA GLN A 213 -14.84 24.26 9.53
C GLN A 213 -13.36 24.38 9.91
N TYR A 214 -12.49 23.54 9.36
CA TYR A 214 -11.11 23.36 9.82
C TYR A 214 -10.03 23.69 8.78
N GLY A 215 -10.38 23.85 7.50
CA GLY A 215 -9.44 24.01 6.40
C GLY A 215 -8.44 25.15 6.60
N ALA A 216 -8.86 26.25 7.25
CA ALA A 216 -7.96 27.37 7.56
C ALA A 216 -6.78 26.97 8.49
N THR A 217 -6.89 25.87 9.23
CA THR A 217 -5.84 25.36 10.13
C THR A 217 -5.15 24.11 9.61
N CYS A 218 -5.54 23.63 8.42
CA CYS A 218 -4.99 22.43 7.84
C CYS A 218 -3.89 22.73 6.81
N ALA A 219 -2.79 21.99 6.89
CA ALA A 219 -1.69 22.03 5.92
C ALA A 219 -2.06 21.28 4.64
N GLY A 220 -2.82 20.21 4.75
CA GLY A 220 -3.23 19.39 3.63
C GLY A 220 -4.23 18.31 4.03
N LEU A 221 -4.61 17.53 3.01
CA LEU A 221 -5.42 16.32 3.12
C LEU A 221 -4.58 15.12 2.67
N VAL A 222 -4.65 14.01 3.41
CA VAL A 222 -3.94 12.75 3.12
C VAL A 222 -4.94 11.68 2.70
N ILE A 223 -4.66 10.97 1.59
CA ILE A 223 -5.57 9.97 1.03
C ILE A 223 -4.82 8.83 0.33
N GLU A 224 -5.28 7.58 0.53
CA GLU A 224 -4.97 6.45 -0.35
C GLU A 224 -5.89 6.55 -1.58
N PRO A 225 -5.39 6.62 -2.83
CA PRO A 225 -6.23 6.84 -3.99
C PRO A 225 -6.94 5.55 -4.42
N LEU A 226 -8.23 5.62 -4.70
CA LEU A 226 -9.13 4.55 -5.17
C LEU A 226 -9.32 3.38 -4.19
N LEU A 227 -8.34 3.05 -3.36
CA LEU A 227 -8.32 1.85 -2.52
C LEU A 227 -7.66 2.13 -1.17
N GLN A 228 -8.42 2.11 -0.08
CA GLN A 228 -7.86 2.01 1.26
C GLN A 228 -7.51 0.54 1.53
N GLY A 229 -6.21 0.21 1.41
CA GLY A 229 -5.75 -1.18 1.42
C GLY A 229 -5.93 -1.84 2.78
N ALA A 230 -5.15 -1.43 3.77
CA ALA A 230 -5.09 -2.05 5.10
C ALA A 230 -6.39 -1.90 5.91
N GLY A 231 -7.21 -0.91 5.59
CA GLY A 231 -8.55 -0.73 6.18
C GLY A 231 -9.56 -1.81 5.79
N GLY A 232 -9.21 -2.72 4.89
CA GLY A 232 -10.10 -3.81 4.47
C GLY A 232 -10.34 -3.85 2.96
N MET A 233 -9.42 -3.40 2.13
CA MET A 233 -9.59 -3.29 0.68
C MET A 233 -10.83 -2.47 0.31
N ILE A 234 -11.00 -1.31 0.94
CA ILE A 234 -12.15 -0.42 0.74
C ILE A 234 -11.97 0.34 -0.57
N VAL A 235 -12.81 0.06 -1.55
CA VAL A 235 -12.77 0.70 -2.87
C VAL A 235 -13.65 1.94 -2.87
N GLN A 236 -13.08 3.05 -3.31
CA GLN A 236 -13.77 4.34 -3.43
C GLN A 236 -14.79 4.32 -4.57
N PRO A 237 -15.92 5.03 -4.45
CA PRO A 237 -16.84 5.22 -5.56
C PRO A 237 -16.16 5.96 -6.74
N PRO A 238 -16.50 5.64 -7.99
CA PRO A 238 -15.97 6.36 -9.15
C PRO A 238 -16.20 7.88 -9.06
N GLY A 239 -15.17 8.66 -9.35
CA GLY A 239 -15.20 10.13 -9.27
C GLY A 239 -14.93 10.70 -7.88
N PHE A 240 -14.80 9.85 -6.84
CA PHE A 240 -14.52 10.32 -5.47
C PHE A 240 -13.18 11.06 -5.38
N LEU A 241 -12.11 10.46 -5.92
CA LEU A 241 -10.77 11.05 -5.85
C LEU A 241 -10.70 12.41 -6.55
N ARG A 242 -11.31 12.53 -7.73
CA ARG A 242 -11.41 13.79 -8.47
C ARG A 242 -12.13 14.87 -7.65
N ARG A 243 -13.26 14.53 -7.04
CA ARG A 243 -14.01 15.46 -6.21
C ARG A 243 -13.22 15.89 -4.97
N VAL A 244 -12.41 14.98 -4.39
CA VAL A 244 -11.49 15.34 -3.30
C VAL A 244 -10.43 16.35 -3.78
N ARG A 245 -9.88 16.19 -5.00
CA ARG A 245 -8.96 17.18 -5.58
C ARG A 245 -9.62 18.55 -5.75
N GLU A 246 -10.83 18.60 -6.32
CA GLU A 246 -11.60 19.82 -6.49
C GLU A 246 -11.87 20.54 -5.16
N LEU A 247 -12.16 19.76 -4.09
CA LEU A 247 -12.33 20.31 -2.74
C LEU A 247 -11.01 20.86 -2.19
N CYS A 248 -9.89 20.14 -2.34
CA CYS A 248 -8.59 20.63 -1.93
C CYS A 248 -8.23 21.97 -2.61
N ASP A 249 -8.47 22.06 -3.93
CA ASP A 249 -8.22 23.28 -4.70
C ASP A 249 -9.07 24.45 -4.19
N ARG A 250 -10.36 24.24 -3.96
CA ARG A 250 -11.30 25.25 -3.48
C ARG A 250 -10.94 25.80 -2.09
N HIS A 251 -10.45 24.93 -1.21
CA HIS A 251 -10.08 25.29 0.17
C HIS A 251 -8.58 25.62 0.33
N GLY A 252 -7.79 25.57 -0.74
CA GLY A 252 -6.36 25.85 -0.74
C GLY A 252 -5.56 24.91 0.16
N LEU A 253 -5.92 23.61 0.16
CA LEU A 253 -5.25 22.55 0.89
C LEU A 253 -4.32 21.78 -0.06
N LEU A 254 -3.13 21.41 0.42
CA LEU A 254 -2.31 20.46 -0.32
C LEU A 254 -2.95 19.07 -0.31
N MET A 255 -3.04 18.44 -1.46
CA MET A 255 -3.46 17.05 -1.57
C MET A 255 -2.24 16.14 -1.55
N ILE A 256 -2.14 15.30 -0.51
CA ILE A 256 -1.09 14.29 -0.33
C ILE A 256 -1.69 12.94 -0.66
N VAL A 257 -1.16 12.29 -1.69
CA VAL A 257 -1.66 10.99 -2.14
C VAL A 257 -0.65 9.89 -1.82
N ASP A 258 -1.13 8.84 -1.17
CA ASP A 258 -0.36 7.66 -0.84
C ASP A 258 -0.54 6.56 -1.90
N GLU A 259 0.35 6.53 -2.89
CA GLU A 259 0.41 5.49 -3.93
C GLU A 259 1.29 4.28 -3.55
N VAL A 260 1.66 4.16 -2.29
CA VAL A 260 2.57 3.09 -1.83
C VAL A 260 2.03 1.70 -2.13
N ALA A 261 0.71 1.49 -2.01
CA ALA A 261 0.07 0.21 -2.30
C ALA A 261 -0.60 0.16 -3.69
N THR A 262 -1.01 1.29 -4.21
CA THR A 262 -1.84 1.42 -5.42
C THR A 262 -1.03 1.67 -6.68
N GLY A 263 0.18 2.21 -6.55
CA GLY A 263 1.07 2.51 -7.66
C GLY A 263 1.67 1.26 -8.34
N PHE A 264 2.43 1.52 -9.39
CA PHE A 264 3.18 0.52 -10.14
C PHE A 264 2.29 -0.62 -10.66
N GLY A 265 1.18 -0.27 -11.34
CA GLY A 265 0.36 -1.21 -12.08
C GLY A 265 -0.75 -1.87 -11.28
N ARG A 266 -0.76 -1.78 -9.94
CA ARG A 266 -1.68 -2.52 -9.08
C ARG A 266 -3.15 -2.33 -9.43
N THR A 267 -3.55 -1.09 -9.75
CA THR A 267 -4.94 -0.76 -10.09
C THR A 267 -5.27 -0.95 -11.58
N GLY A 268 -4.32 -1.41 -12.40
CA GLY A 268 -4.46 -1.59 -13.85
C GLY A 268 -3.94 -0.42 -14.68
N ARG A 269 -3.48 0.66 -14.06
CA ARG A 269 -2.70 1.77 -14.62
C ARG A 269 -1.42 1.95 -13.82
N MET A 270 -0.48 2.76 -14.31
CA MET A 270 0.79 2.98 -13.61
C MET A 270 0.54 3.52 -12.21
N PHE A 271 -0.33 4.52 -12.05
CA PHE A 271 -0.76 5.07 -10.77
C PHE A 271 -2.30 5.08 -10.67
N ALA A 272 -2.83 5.00 -9.46
CA ALA A 272 -4.26 5.07 -9.23
C ALA A 272 -4.83 6.45 -9.62
N CYS A 273 -4.08 7.51 -9.41
CA CYS A 273 -4.43 8.88 -9.83
C CYS A 273 -4.77 8.98 -11.32
N ASP A 274 -4.14 8.15 -12.18
CA ASP A 274 -4.35 8.16 -13.63
C ASP A 274 -5.78 7.79 -14.03
N HIS A 275 -6.48 7.03 -13.20
CA HIS A 275 -7.86 6.61 -13.51
C HIS A 275 -8.84 7.78 -13.57
N GLU A 276 -8.60 8.80 -12.74
CA GLU A 276 -9.48 9.97 -12.65
C GLU A 276 -8.81 11.27 -13.11
N GLY A 277 -7.58 11.18 -13.65
CA GLY A 277 -6.82 12.33 -14.13
C GLY A 277 -6.47 13.31 -13.02
N VAL A 278 -6.22 12.82 -11.81
CA VAL A 278 -5.88 13.65 -10.64
C VAL A 278 -4.38 13.85 -10.56
N VAL A 279 -3.96 15.11 -10.38
CA VAL A 279 -2.59 15.48 -10.07
C VAL A 279 -2.55 15.98 -8.63
N PRO A 280 -1.94 15.24 -7.68
CA PRO A 280 -1.79 15.71 -6.32
C PRO A 280 -0.63 16.73 -6.19
N ASP A 281 -0.54 17.41 -5.05
CA ASP A 281 0.59 18.29 -4.76
C ASP A 281 1.81 17.51 -4.27
N ILE A 282 1.57 16.40 -3.55
CA ILE A 282 2.59 15.49 -3.03
C ILE A 282 2.11 14.06 -3.20
N MET A 283 2.99 13.17 -3.67
CA MET A 283 2.71 11.73 -3.86
C MET A 283 3.78 10.89 -3.18
N ALA A 284 3.38 9.89 -2.41
CA ALA A 284 4.28 8.90 -1.79
C ALA A 284 4.33 7.62 -2.62
N LEU A 285 5.53 7.15 -2.93
CA LEU A 285 5.82 5.94 -3.71
C LEU A 285 6.71 4.99 -2.90
N SER A 286 6.42 3.68 -2.92
CA SER A 286 7.27 2.62 -2.35
C SER A 286 6.84 1.26 -2.89
N LYS A 287 7.04 0.18 -2.14
CA LYS A 287 6.61 -1.21 -2.48
C LYS A 287 6.95 -1.60 -3.92
N GLY A 288 6.02 -1.38 -4.86
CA GLY A 288 6.18 -1.74 -6.27
C GLY A 288 7.34 -1.05 -7.00
N ILE A 289 7.88 0.06 -6.49
CA ILE A 289 8.98 0.81 -7.12
C ILE A 289 10.21 -0.06 -7.38
N ALA A 290 10.60 -0.90 -6.40
CA ALA A 290 11.70 -1.86 -6.52
C ALA A 290 11.20 -3.30 -6.64
N ALA A 291 9.96 -3.52 -7.04
CA ALA A 291 9.34 -4.82 -7.26
C ALA A 291 9.47 -5.81 -6.07
N GLY A 292 9.62 -5.29 -4.84
CA GLY A 292 9.78 -6.10 -3.63
C GLY A 292 11.20 -6.60 -3.36
N TYR A 293 12.21 -6.15 -4.09
CA TYR A 293 13.60 -6.59 -3.93
C TYR A 293 14.33 -5.88 -2.80
N LEU A 294 14.23 -4.57 -2.75
CA LEU A 294 14.96 -3.74 -1.79
C LEU A 294 14.08 -2.61 -1.23
N PRO A 295 14.33 -2.19 0.03
CA PRO A 295 13.67 -1.02 0.60
C PRO A 295 14.08 0.24 -0.17
N ILE A 296 13.09 0.94 -0.72
CA ILE A 296 13.23 2.28 -1.29
C ILE A 296 11.85 2.92 -1.35
N ALA A 297 11.83 4.23 -1.19
CA ALA A 297 10.65 5.04 -1.38
C ALA A 297 11.02 6.40 -1.96
N ALA A 298 10.04 7.09 -2.52
CA ALA A 298 10.17 8.46 -2.96
C ALA A 298 8.93 9.26 -2.56
N THR A 299 9.15 10.46 -2.05
CA THR A 299 8.12 11.50 -1.95
C THR A 299 8.32 12.43 -3.14
N VAL A 300 7.30 12.52 -3.98
CA VAL A 300 7.33 13.30 -5.21
C VAL A 300 6.47 14.53 -5.02
N THR A 301 6.93 15.69 -5.49
CA THR A 301 6.18 16.94 -5.35
C THR A 301 6.34 17.84 -6.57
N THR A 302 5.54 18.91 -6.59
CA THR A 302 5.53 19.92 -7.64
C THR A 302 6.66 20.94 -7.47
N GLU A 303 6.99 21.66 -8.56
CA GLU A 303 7.89 22.81 -8.52
C GLU A 303 7.40 23.91 -7.57
N GLU A 304 6.10 24.07 -7.42
CA GLU A 304 5.52 25.06 -6.48
C GLU A 304 5.89 24.72 -5.03
N VAL A 305 5.73 23.47 -4.64
CA VAL A 305 6.09 23.03 -3.27
C VAL A 305 7.60 23.14 -3.09
N TYR A 306 8.39 22.58 -4.03
CA TYR A 306 9.86 22.65 -3.99
C TYR A 306 10.38 24.08 -3.93
N GLY A 307 9.85 24.98 -4.73
CA GLY A 307 10.24 26.39 -4.80
C GLY A 307 10.12 27.13 -3.47
N ALA A 308 9.21 26.72 -2.58
CA ALA A 308 9.08 27.32 -1.26
C ALA A 308 10.27 27.05 -0.33
N PHE A 309 11.06 26.02 -0.61
CA PHE A 309 12.29 25.66 0.13
C PHE A 309 13.55 26.34 -0.41
N LEU A 310 13.46 26.99 -1.54
CA LEU A 310 14.59 27.73 -2.10
C LEU A 310 14.83 29.02 -1.33
N GLY A 311 16.10 29.28 -1.00
CA GLY A 311 16.50 30.48 -0.28
C GLY A 311 18.00 30.51 -0.06
N ARG A 312 18.52 31.66 0.42
CA ARG A 312 19.91 31.77 0.83
C ARG A 312 20.14 30.93 2.09
N TYR A 313 21.36 30.46 2.30
CA TYR A 313 21.74 29.62 3.45
C TYR A 313 21.26 30.19 4.80
N ALA A 314 21.41 31.49 4.99
CA ALA A 314 21.01 32.17 6.24
C ALA A 314 19.47 32.28 6.44
N GLU A 315 18.66 31.99 5.42
CA GLU A 315 17.19 32.02 5.53
C GLU A 315 16.62 30.74 6.14
N LEU A 316 17.46 29.71 6.33
CA LEU A 316 17.14 28.43 6.97
C LEU A 316 15.88 27.74 6.40
N LYS A 317 15.66 27.85 5.09
CA LYS A 317 14.55 27.20 4.38
C LYS A 317 14.86 25.74 4.04
N THR A 318 16.00 25.24 4.45
CA THR A 318 16.42 23.85 4.23
C THR A 318 15.41 22.88 4.81
N PHE A 319 15.09 21.84 4.07
CA PHE A 319 14.34 20.69 4.59
C PHE A 319 15.30 19.79 5.38
N PHE A 320 15.32 19.96 6.70
CA PHE A 320 16.20 19.19 7.61
C PHE A 320 15.63 17.80 7.88
N HIS A 321 15.73 16.94 6.88
CA HIS A 321 15.34 15.54 6.91
C HIS A 321 16.22 14.74 5.96
N GLY A 322 16.50 13.49 6.30
CA GLY A 322 17.25 12.57 5.46
C GLY A 322 17.56 11.29 6.22
N HIS A 323 17.77 10.20 5.50
CA HIS A 323 18.16 8.91 6.05
C HIS A 323 19.52 8.51 5.49
N THR A 324 20.24 7.65 6.21
CA THR A 324 21.57 7.19 5.80
C THR A 324 21.57 6.57 4.42
N PHE A 325 20.56 5.75 4.10
CA PHE A 325 20.47 5.02 2.83
C PHE A 325 19.60 5.70 1.78
N THR A 326 19.27 6.97 1.95
CA THR A 326 18.52 7.77 0.96
C THR A 326 19.10 7.62 -0.44
N GLY A 327 18.27 7.17 -1.41
CA GLY A 327 18.68 6.99 -2.79
C GLY A 327 19.76 5.93 -2.99
N ASN A 328 19.71 4.85 -2.19
CA ASN A 328 20.67 3.74 -2.26
C ASN A 328 20.85 3.24 -3.70
N PRO A 329 22.09 3.17 -4.23
CA PRO A 329 22.36 2.80 -5.62
C PRO A 329 21.85 1.40 -6.00
N LEU A 330 21.89 0.42 -5.08
CA LEU A 330 21.40 -0.93 -5.33
C LEU A 330 19.88 -0.94 -5.56
N ALA A 331 19.17 -0.25 -4.68
CA ALA A 331 17.72 -0.14 -4.77
C ALA A 331 17.29 0.67 -6.02
N CYS A 332 18.01 1.75 -6.34
CA CYS A 332 17.76 2.54 -7.55
C CYS A 332 18.01 1.72 -8.84
N ALA A 333 19.08 0.92 -8.89
CA ALA A 333 19.36 0.06 -10.04
C ALA A 333 18.27 -1.00 -10.28
N VAL A 334 17.78 -1.61 -9.22
CA VAL A 334 16.65 -2.56 -9.29
C VAL A 334 15.36 -1.84 -9.70
N ALA A 335 15.08 -0.65 -9.15
CA ALA A 335 13.92 0.13 -9.53
C ALA A 335 13.94 0.52 -11.01
N LEU A 336 15.09 0.96 -11.55
CA LEU A 336 15.27 1.23 -12.97
C LEU A 336 14.98 0.00 -13.82
N LYS A 337 15.54 -1.16 -13.45
CA LYS A 337 15.28 -2.41 -14.16
C LYS A 337 13.81 -2.85 -14.06
N SER A 338 13.15 -2.58 -12.94
CA SER A 338 11.69 -2.82 -12.80
C SER A 338 10.90 -1.98 -13.80
N LEU A 339 11.23 -0.69 -13.98
CA LEU A 339 10.60 0.17 -14.98
C LEU A 339 10.82 -0.35 -16.40
N ASP A 340 12.05 -0.77 -16.75
CA ASP A 340 12.34 -1.39 -18.05
C ASP A 340 11.45 -2.62 -18.32
N LEU A 341 11.20 -3.45 -17.28
CA LEU A 341 10.36 -4.64 -17.39
C LEU A 341 8.87 -4.29 -17.55
N PHE A 342 8.38 -3.20 -16.99
CA PHE A 342 7.02 -2.73 -17.28
C PHE A 342 6.82 -2.48 -18.77
N GLU A 343 7.83 -1.92 -19.44
CA GLU A 343 7.79 -1.60 -20.86
C GLU A 343 8.00 -2.88 -21.71
N SER A 344 9.12 -3.59 -21.49
CA SER A 344 9.51 -4.76 -22.30
C SER A 344 8.49 -5.91 -22.23
N ASP A 345 7.93 -6.17 -21.07
CA ASP A 345 6.92 -7.20 -20.87
C ASP A 345 5.50 -6.70 -21.21
N ARG A 346 5.32 -5.41 -21.52
CA ARG A 346 4.01 -4.77 -21.71
C ARG A 346 3.06 -5.12 -20.55
N LEU A 347 3.57 -5.02 -19.32
CA LEU A 347 2.92 -5.58 -18.14
C LEU A 347 1.51 -5.00 -17.92
N LEU A 348 1.32 -3.68 -18.10
CA LEU A 348 0.01 -3.03 -17.91
C LEU A 348 -1.05 -3.55 -18.89
N GLU A 349 -0.67 -3.91 -20.10
CA GLU A 349 -1.59 -4.52 -21.08
C GLU A 349 -1.91 -5.96 -20.68
N GLN A 350 -0.91 -6.73 -20.23
CA GLN A 350 -1.12 -8.09 -19.76
C GLN A 350 -1.99 -8.18 -18.50
N LEU A 351 -2.10 -7.12 -17.72
CA LEU A 351 -2.97 -7.06 -16.55
C LEU A 351 -4.46 -7.01 -16.90
N GLN A 352 -4.85 -6.39 -18.02
CA GLN A 352 -6.25 -6.15 -18.32
C GLN A 352 -7.11 -7.43 -18.35
N PRO A 353 -6.72 -8.51 -19.06
CA PRO A 353 -7.49 -9.76 -19.03
C PRO A 353 -7.53 -10.41 -17.65
N LYS A 354 -6.44 -10.31 -16.86
CA LYS A 354 -6.40 -10.84 -15.48
C LYS A 354 -7.38 -10.08 -14.56
N ILE A 355 -7.44 -8.75 -14.69
CA ILE A 355 -8.37 -7.90 -13.94
C ILE A 355 -9.81 -8.24 -14.29
N ALA A 356 -10.11 -8.41 -15.57
CA ALA A 356 -11.44 -8.81 -16.04
C ALA A 356 -11.82 -10.19 -15.48
N ARG A 357 -10.92 -11.16 -15.57
CA ARG A 357 -11.15 -12.51 -15.04
C ARG A 357 -11.35 -12.53 -13.52
N LEU A 358 -10.56 -11.77 -12.77
CA LEU A 358 -10.77 -11.62 -11.32
C LEU A 358 -12.17 -11.09 -11.02
N LYS A 359 -12.66 -10.11 -11.79
CA LYS A 359 -14.02 -9.57 -11.62
C LYS A 359 -15.10 -10.63 -11.80
N GLU A 360 -14.96 -11.49 -12.81
CA GLU A 360 -15.89 -12.60 -13.06
C GLU A 360 -15.92 -13.56 -11.87
N ARG A 361 -14.74 -13.99 -11.42
CA ARG A 361 -14.61 -14.91 -10.28
C ARG A 361 -15.14 -14.30 -8.98
N LEU A 362 -14.88 -13.03 -8.71
CA LEU A 362 -15.45 -12.35 -7.53
C LEU A 362 -16.98 -12.31 -7.53
N ALA A 363 -17.62 -12.26 -8.72
CA ALA A 363 -19.07 -12.36 -8.82
C ALA A 363 -19.58 -13.77 -8.42
N GLU A 364 -18.77 -14.81 -8.55
CA GLU A 364 -19.06 -16.16 -8.03
C GLU A 364 -18.95 -16.19 -6.51
N PHE A 365 -17.85 -15.64 -5.94
CA PHE A 365 -17.70 -15.51 -4.48
C PHE A 365 -18.87 -14.73 -3.84
N ALA A 366 -19.36 -13.68 -4.50
CA ALA A 366 -20.48 -12.90 -4.01
C ALA A 366 -21.80 -13.71 -3.86
N ARG A 367 -21.89 -14.92 -4.44
CA ARG A 367 -23.06 -15.81 -4.29
C ARG A 367 -23.01 -16.65 -3.03
N LEU A 368 -21.82 -16.80 -2.41
CA LEU A 368 -21.66 -17.56 -1.18
C LEU A 368 -22.47 -16.94 -0.03
N SER A 369 -23.07 -17.77 0.82
CA SER A 369 -23.97 -17.29 1.90
C SER A 369 -23.24 -16.50 2.97
N HIS A 370 -21.95 -16.80 3.19
CA HIS A 370 -21.10 -16.13 4.16
C HIS A 370 -20.15 -15.08 3.58
N VAL A 371 -20.29 -14.73 2.29
CA VAL A 371 -19.61 -13.60 1.67
C VAL A 371 -20.58 -12.42 1.60
N GLY A 372 -20.33 -11.41 2.44
CA GLY A 372 -21.16 -10.21 2.52
C GLY A 372 -20.87 -9.19 1.44
N ASP A 373 -19.58 -9.03 1.09
CA ASP A 373 -19.14 -8.07 0.07
C ASP A 373 -17.87 -8.54 -0.63
N VAL A 374 -17.74 -8.16 -1.90
CA VAL A 374 -16.53 -8.34 -2.70
C VAL A 374 -16.14 -7.00 -3.32
N ARG A 375 -14.91 -6.61 -3.17
CA ARG A 375 -14.40 -5.32 -3.65
C ARG A 375 -13.17 -5.56 -4.52
N GLN A 376 -13.06 -4.84 -5.63
CA GLN A 376 -11.92 -4.95 -6.54
C GLN A 376 -11.47 -3.59 -7.04
N CYS A 377 -10.15 -3.38 -7.02
CA CYS A 377 -9.49 -2.28 -7.71
C CYS A 377 -8.26 -2.82 -8.45
N GLY A 378 -8.35 -2.96 -9.76
CA GLY A 378 -7.33 -3.62 -10.56
C GLY A 378 -7.11 -5.08 -10.15
N LEU A 379 -5.86 -5.46 -9.86
CA LEU A 379 -5.49 -6.78 -9.38
C LEU A 379 -5.33 -6.80 -7.83
N ALA A 380 -6.18 -6.06 -7.14
CA ALA A 380 -6.33 -6.06 -5.70
C ALA A 380 -7.80 -6.27 -5.35
N ALA A 381 -8.11 -7.19 -4.45
CA ALA A 381 -9.47 -7.45 -4.02
C ALA A 381 -9.56 -7.85 -2.55
N GLY A 382 -10.74 -7.59 -1.97
CA GLY A 382 -11.15 -8.05 -0.65
C GLY A 382 -12.44 -8.84 -0.73
N ILE A 383 -12.47 -9.99 -0.09
CA ILE A 383 -13.63 -10.86 0.08
C ILE A 383 -14.03 -10.78 1.54
N GLU A 384 -15.08 -10.04 1.86
CA GLU A 384 -15.51 -9.82 3.24
C GLU A 384 -16.46 -10.91 3.72
N LEU A 385 -16.05 -11.61 4.76
CA LEU A 385 -16.81 -12.68 5.38
C LEU A 385 -17.78 -12.12 6.43
N VAL A 386 -18.99 -12.67 6.46
CA VAL A 386 -20.05 -12.30 7.39
C VAL A 386 -20.71 -13.55 7.98
N GLU A 387 -21.16 -13.43 9.23
CA GLU A 387 -21.95 -14.48 9.88
C GLU A 387 -23.35 -14.55 9.28
N ASP A 388 -23.92 -13.39 8.98
CA ASP A 388 -25.25 -13.28 8.36
C ASP A 388 -25.23 -12.19 7.27
N LYS A 389 -25.48 -12.61 6.04
CA LYS A 389 -25.45 -11.74 4.85
C LYS A 389 -26.60 -10.75 4.82
N GLY A 390 -27.79 -11.14 5.28
CA GLY A 390 -28.98 -10.31 5.24
C GLY A 390 -28.87 -9.10 6.16
N THR A 391 -28.33 -9.28 7.34
CA THR A 391 -28.09 -8.22 8.33
C THR A 391 -26.71 -7.58 8.21
N ARG A 392 -25.83 -8.10 7.36
CA ARG A 392 -24.41 -7.73 7.25
C ARG A 392 -23.63 -7.95 8.55
N ARG A 393 -24.11 -8.87 9.43
CA ARG A 393 -23.46 -9.13 10.72
C ARG A 393 -22.08 -9.76 10.51
N ALA A 394 -21.04 -9.08 11.00
CA ALA A 394 -19.67 -9.58 10.95
C ALA A 394 -19.47 -10.77 11.89
N TYR A 395 -18.57 -11.68 11.55
CA TYR A 395 -18.08 -12.65 12.51
C TYR A 395 -17.41 -11.95 13.70
N PRO A 396 -17.64 -12.40 14.94
CA PRO A 396 -16.91 -11.93 16.12
C PRO A 396 -15.40 -12.04 15.90
N TRP A 397 -14.66 -11.03 16.38
CA TRP A 397 -13.20 -10.97 16.22
C TRP A 397 -12.50 -12.20 16.80
N GLU A 398 -12.98 -12.70 17.91
CA GLU A 398 -12.44 -13.84 18.66
C GLU A 398 -12.48 -15.15 17.86
N LEU A 399 -13.40 -15.29 16.91
CA LEU A 399 -13.50 -16.48 16.05
C LEU A 399 -12.39 -16.53 15.00
N LYS A 400 -11.73 -15.40 14.71
CA LYS A 400 -10.62 -15.33 13.74
C LYS A 400 -10.97 -15.97 12.40
N THR A 401 -12.20 -15.80 11.92
CA THR A 401 -12.72 -16.50 10.74
C THR A 401 -11.84 -16.27 9.52
N GLY A 402 -11.43 -15.03 9.24
CA GLY A 402 -10.50 -14.73 8.15
C GLY A 402 -9.14 -15.43 8.28
N VAL A 403 -8.60 -15.49 9.51
CA VAL A 403 -7.34 -16.20 9.80
C VAL A 403 -7.49 -17.69 9.53
N THR A 404 -8.62 -18.28 9.96
CA THR A 404 -8.91 -19.71 9.78
C THR A 404 -9.04 -20.04 8.30
N VAL A 405 -9.72 -19.21 7.49
CA VAL A 405 -9.79 -19.37 6.03
C VAL A 405 -8.39 -19.34 5.40
N CYS A 406 -7.55 -18.38 5.78
CA CYS A 406 -6.18 -18.31 5.24
C CYS A 406 -5.32 -19.52 5.68
N ARG A 407 -5.53 -20.07 6.88
CA ARG A 407 -4.87 -21.31 7.33
C ARG A 407 -5.34 -22.53 6.54
N GLU A 408 -6.63 -22.64 6.23
CA GLU A 408 -7.14 -23.70 5.35
C GLU A 408 -6.58 -23.57 3.92
N ALA A 409 -6.50 -22.35 3.37
CA ALA A 409 -5.89 -22.12 2.06
C ALA A 409 -4.41 -22.56 2.01
N ARG A 410 -3.66 -22.40 3.11
CA ARG A 410 -2.25 -22.88 3.19
C ARG A 410 -2.13 -24.38 3.01
N LYS A 411 -3.09 -25.17 3.50
CA LYS A 411 -3.12 -26.64 3.29
C LYS A 411 -3.27 -27.01 1.82
N LEU A 412 -3.84 -26.09 1.02
CA LEU A 412 -4.00 -26.20 -0.42
C LEU A 412 -2.82 -25.60 -1.22
N GLY A 413 -1.74 -25.18 -0.53
CA GLY A 413 -0.58 -24.57 -1.17
C GLY A 413 -0.81 -23.11 -1.56
N ILE A 414 -1.69 -22.37 -0.86
CA ILE A 414 -1.97 -20.96 -1.12
C ILE A 414 -1.61 -20.14 0.12
N PHE A 415 -0.78 -19.12 -0.07
CA PHE A 415 -0.49 -18.13 0.96
C PHE A 415 -1.33 -16.88 0.73
N SER A 416 -2.26 -16.63 1.63
CA SER A 416 -3.02 -15.39 1.73
C SER A 416 -3.04 -14.88 3.15
N ARG A 417 -3.52 -13.67 3.34
CA ARG A 417 -3.57 -12.97 4.62
C ARG A 417 -4.92 -12.25 4.78
N PRO A 418 -5.56 -12.30 5.95
CA PRO A 418 -6.79 -11.57 6.19
C PRO A 418 -6.51 -10.17 6.73
N LEU A 419 -7.47 -9.27 6.53
CA LEU A 419 -7.64 -8.01 7.25
C LEU A 419 -8.94 -8.14 8.07
N GLY A 420 -8.81 -8.60 9.31
CA GLY A 420 -9.96 -9.03 10.10
C GLY A 420 -10.72 -10.16 9.40
N ASN A 421 -11.98 -9.91 9.05
CA ASN A 421 -12.83 -10.87 8.32
C ASN A 421 -12.73 -10.70 6.78
N THR A 422 -11.87 -9.84 6.25
CA THR A 422 -11.67 -9.68 4.82
C THR A 422 -10.49 -10.51 4.35
N VAL A 423 -10.71 -11.52 3.51
CA VAL A 423 -9.68 -12.30 2.83
C VAL A 423 -9.14 -11.48 1.65
N VAL A 424 -7.82 -11.33 1.59
CA VAL A 424 -7.15 -10.48 0.60
C VAL A 424 -6.71 -11.29 -0.61
N VAL A 425 -6.95 -10.75 -1.80
CA VAL A 425 -6.40 -11.21 -3.08
C VAL A 425 -5.53 -10.09 -3.64
N PHE A 426 -4.22 -10.28 -3.60
CA PHE A 426 -3.25 -9.26 -4.01
C PHE A 426 -1.97 -9.90 -4.57
N PRO A 427 -2.07 -10.79 -5.59
CA PRO A 427 -0.94 -11.58 -6.06
C PRO A 427 0.11 -10.71 -6.77
N PRO A 428 1.32 -11.24 -7.04
CA PRO A 428 2.26 -10.61 -7.96
C PRO A 428 1.58 -10.25 -9.29
N LEU A 429 1.92 -9.11 -9.91
CA LEU A 429 1.30 -8.71 -11.17
C LEU A 429 1.66 -9.67 -12.31
N ALA A 430 2.82 -10.34 -12.18
CA ALA A 430 3.28 -11.36 -13.11
C ALA A 430 2.55 -12.71 -12.99
N ILE A 431 1.64 -12.90 -12.02
CA ILE A 431 0.87 -14.14 -11.86
C ILE A 431 0.27 -14.60 -13.21
N THR A 432 0.39 -15.87 -13.54
CA THR A 432 -0.20 -16.43 -14.78
C THR A 432 -1.71 -16.60 -14.60
N PRO A 433 -2.49 -16.70 -15.72
CA PRO A 433 -3.92 -17.01 -15.65
C PRO A 433 -4.21 -18.30 -14.89
N ASP A 434 -3.45 -19.38 -15.12
CA ASP A 434 -3.65 -20.67 -14.46
C ASP A 434 -3.35 -20.59 -12.96
N GLU A 435 -2.28 -19.89 -12.56
CA GLU A 435 -1.97 -19.63 -11.16
C GLU A 435 -3.06 -18.80 -10.48
N MET A 436 -3.65 -17.84 -11.19
CA MET A 436 -4.74 -17.03 -10.66
C MET A 436 -6.00 -17.87 -10.43
N GLU A 437 -6.35 -18.79 -11.35
CA GLU A 437 -7.45 -19.74 -11.13
C GLU A 437 -7.17 -20.62 -9.92
N LEU A 438 -5.96 -21.19 -9.82
CA LEU A 438 -5.56 -21.99 -8.65
C LEU A 438 -5.68 -21.22 -7.34
N LEU A 439 -5.28 -19.95 -7.31
CA LEU A 439 -5.43 -19.08 -6.15
C LEU A 439 -6.89 -18.91 -5.75
N LEU A 440 -7.75 -18.60 -6.73
CA LEU A 440 -9.17 -18.30 -6.48
C LEU A 440 -9.94 -19.58 -6.11
N ASP A 441 -9.70 -20.70 -6.79
CA ASP A 441 -10.32 -22.01 -6.45
C ASP A 441 -9.95 -22.44 -5.03
N GLY A 442 -8.70 -22.28 -4.65
CA GLY A 442 -8.25 -22.64 -3.31
C GLY A 442 -8.82 -21.72 -2.23
N LEU A 443 -8.95 -20.42 -2.48
CA LEU A 443 -9.60 -19.51 -1.54
C LEU A 443 -11.12 -19.81 -1.42
N GLU A 444 -11.81 -20.07 -2.54
CA GLU A 444 -13.22 -20.47 -2.50
C GLU A 444 -13.44 -21.73 -1.69
N ARG A 445 -12.64 -22.77 -1.95
CA ARG A 445 -12.70 -24.04 -1.21
C ARG A 445 -12.41 -23.82 0.28
N ALA A 446 -11.44 -22.97 0.62
CA ALA A 446 -11.12 -22.66 2.03
C ALA A 446 -12.27 -21.93 2.73
N ILE A 447 -12.92 -20.97 2.03
CA ILE A 447 -14.10 -20.27 2.57
C ILE A 447 -15.21 -21.27 2.82
N ARG A 448 -15.60 -22.08 1.82
CA ARG A 448 -16.66 -23.09 1.98
C ARG A 448 -16.36 -24.07 3.14
N THR A 449 -15.13 -24.54 3.25
CA THR A 449 -14.72 -25.45 4.34
C THR A 449 -14.93 -24.82 5.72
N VAL A 450 -14.56 -23.55 5.88
CA VAL A 450 -14.63 -22.86 7.18
C VAL A 450 -16.04 -22.41 7.52
N THR A 451 -16.85 -22.05 6.52
CA THR A 451 -18.22 -21.57 6.72
C THR A 451 -19.26 -22.69 6.72
N GLY A 452 -18.88 -23.92 6.34
CA GLY A 452 -19.78 -25.10 6.32
C GLY A 452 -20.68 -25.14 5.08
N GLU A 453 -20.25 -24.54 3.96
CA GLU A 453 -20.95 -24.57 2.66
C GLU A 453 -20.47 -25.70 1.76
#